data_dfbbbe7ea400e2cc849e2b71fdb85c09
#
_entry.id   dfbbbe7ea400e2cc849e2b71fdb85c09
#
_cell.length_a   1.000
_cell.length_b   1.000
_cell.length_c   1.000
_cell.angle_alpha   90.00
_cell.angle_beta   90.00
_cell.angle_gamma   90.00
#
_symmetry.space_group_name_H-M   'P 1'
#
loop_
_entity.id
_entity.type
_entity.pdbx_description
1 polymer ?
#
loop_
_entity_poly.entity_id
_entity_poly.type
_entity_poly.pdbx_seq_one_letter_code
_entity_poly.pdbx_strand_id
1 'polypeptide(L)' 'MNEKFYSLPKEKQQRIIQAGYRVFGGGSYKKCPVGEIAREAGISKSLLFYYFKNKKELYWFLWDEAIRTV' A
#
# COMPACT_ATOMS: atom_id res chain seq x y z
N MET A 1 6.21 -13.47 -3.02
CA MET A 1 4.94 -12.82 -3.09
C MET A 1 5.03 -11.36 -3.44
N ASN A 2 5.60 -10.53 -2.58
CA ASN A 2 5.74 -9.11 -2.89
C ASN A 2 7.19 -8.75 -3.12
N GLU A 3 7.88 -9.61 -3.85
CA GLU A 3 9.32 -9.44 -4.08
C GLU A 3 9.64 -8.15 -4.80
N LYS A 4 8.79 -7.78 -5.75
CA LYS A 4 9.01 -6.53 -6.48
C LYS A 4 8.93 -5.33 -5.54
N PHE A 5 8.00 -5.37 -4.62
CA PHE A 5 7.86 -4.31 -3.64
C PHE A 5 9.09 -4.26 -2.73
N TYR A 6 9.52 -5.41 -2.24
CA TYR A 6 10.63 -5.46 -1.31
C TYR A 6 11.97 -5.14 -1.96
N SER A 7 12.03 -5.12 -3.29
CA SER A 7 13.24 -4.70 -3.98
C SER A 7 13.39 -3.19 -4.04
N LEU A 8 12.36 -2.46 -3.66
CA LEU A 8 12.44 -1.00 -3.58
C LEU A 8 13.32 -0.56 -2.42
N PRO A 9 13.93 0.62 -2.53
CA PRO A 9 14.61 1.21 -1.36
C PRO A 9 13.63 1.33 -0.20
N LYS A 10 14.15 1.17 1.01
CA LYS A 10 13.31 1.21 2.20
C LYS A 10 12.49 2.47 2.29
N GLU A 11 13.05 3.58 1.87
CA GLU A 11 12.36 4.85 1.90
C GLU A 11 11.08 4.82 1.07
N LYS A 12 11.17 4.23 -0.11
CA LYS A 12 10.00 4.12 -0.98
C LYS A 12 8.99 3.13 -0.45
N GLN A 13 9.49 2.03 0.14
CA GLN A 13 8.58 1.08 0.78
C GLN A 13 7.78 1.76 1.88
N GLN A 14 8.44 2.55 2.70
CA GLN A 14 7.78 3.25 3.80
C GLN A 14 6.74 4.25 3.30
N ARG A 15 7.02 4.92 2.20
CA ARG A 15 6.05 5.85 1.63
C ARG A 15 4.75 5.16 1.27
N ILE A 16 4.87 4.00 0.64
CA ILE A 16 3.69 3.25 0.21
C ILE A 16 2.94 2.72 1.42
N ILE A 17 3.65 2.19 2.40
CA ILE A 17 3.03 1.66 3.60
C ILE A 17 2.30 2.75 4.37
N GLN A 18 2.94 3.88 4.56
CA GLN A 18 2.32 4.98 5.30
C GLN A 18 1.14 5.57 4.55
N ALA A 19 1.24 5.66 3.22
CA ALA A 19 0.13 6.13 2.42
C ALA A 19 -1.07 5.19 2.58
N GLY A 20 -0.80 3.89 2.58
CA GLY A 20 -1.85 2.91 2.78
C GLY A 20 -2.53 3.05 4.12
N TYR A 21 -1.75 3.18 5.18
CA TYR A 21 -2.31 3.36 6.52
C TYR A 21 -3.16 4.62 6.61
N ARG A 22 -2.66 5.71 6.01
CA ARG A 22 -3.37 6.97 6.07
C ARG A 22 -4.73 6.88 5.39
N VAL A 23 -4.75 6.26 4.23
CA VAL A 23 -5.99 6.18 3.46
C VAL A 23 -6.93 5.13 4.06
N PHE A 24 -6.44 3.95 4.39
CA PHE A 24 -7.28 2.91 4.99
C PHE A 24 -7.73 3.29 6.39
N GLY A 25 -6.87 3.97 7.13
CA GLY A 25 -7.21 4.36 8.50
C GLY A 25 -8.27 5.44 8.56
N GLY A 26 -8.40 6.22 7.49
CA GLY A 26 -9.37 7.30 7.46
C GLY A 26 -10.72 6.92 6.88
N GLY A 27 -10.90 5.66 6.48
CA GLY A 27 -12.16 5.23 5.88
C GLY A 27 -12.32 3.74 5.87
N SER A 28 -13.45 3.29 5.32
CA SER A 28 -13.72 1.87 5.25
C SER A 28 -13.03 1.26 4.03
N TYR A 29 -12.84 -0.04 4.08
CA TYR A 29 -12.23 -0.76 2.98
C TYR A 29 -12.95 -0.50 1.66
N LYS A 30 -14.28 -0.48 1.71
CA LYS A 30 -15.07 -0.31 0.50
C LYS A 30 -14.90 1.07 -0.13
N LYS A 31 -14.67 2.06 0.68
CA LYS A 31 -14.52 3.44 0.20
C LYS A 31 -13.08 3.85 0.00
N CYS A 32 -12.16 2.95 0.21
CA CYS A 32 -10.75 3.28 0.10
C CYS A 32 -10.30 3.19 -1.35
N PRO A 33 -10.13 4.29 -2.05
CA PRO A 33 -9.71 4.24 -3.45
C PRO A 33 -8.22 4.01 -3.55
N VAL A 34 -7.86 3.00 -4.32
CA VAL A 34 -6.44 2.66 -4.50
C VAL A 34 -5.69 3.84 -5.12
N GLY A 35 -6.38 4.61 -5.96
CA GLY A 35 -5.76 5.79 -6.54
C GLY A 35 -5.31 6.81 -5.52
N GLU A 36 -6.03 6.91 -4.41
CA GLU A 36 -5.64 7.82 -3.33
C GLU A 36 -4.33 7.37 -2.70
N ILE A 37 -4.19 6.07 -2.50
CA ILE A 37 -2.96 5.52 -1.94
C ILE A 37 -1.79 5.82 -2.85
N ALA A 38 -1.97 5.60 -4.14
CA ALA A 38 -0.90 5.86 -5.11
C ALA A 38 -0.51 7.33 -5.09
N ARG A 39 -1.49 8.21 -5.06
CA ARG A 39 -1.23 9.64 -5.04
C ARG A 39 -0.49 10.06 -3.77
N GLU A 40 -0.92 9.54 -2.62
CA GLU A 40 -0.25 9.84 -1.37
C GLU A 40 1.18 9.33 -1.35
N ALA A 41 1.40 8.19 -1.99
CA ALA A 41 2.73 7.60 -2.06
C ALA A 41 3.61 8.23 -3.13
N GLY A 42 3.02 9.06 -4.00
CA GLY A 42 3.78 9.71 -5.05
C GLY A 42 4.08 8.81 -6.24
N ILE A 43 3.25 7.80 -6.48
CA ILE A 43 3.42 6.89 -7.60
C ILE A 43 2.12 6.79 -8.37
N SER A 44 2.19 6.20 -9.58
CA SER A 44 1.00 6.01 -10.37
C SER A 44 0.20 4.82 -9.86
N LYS A 45 -1.08 4.84 -10.16
CA LYS A 45 -1.95 3.72 -9.81
C LYS A 45 -1.48 2.43 -10.50
N SER A 46 -1.02 2.56 -11.74
CA SER A 46 -0.51 1.41 -12.47
C SER A 46 0.70 0.80 -11.78
N LEU A 47 1.58 1.64 -11.26
CA LEU A 47 2.75 1.15 -10.57
C LEU A 47 2.37 0.47 -9.27
N LEU A 48 1.38 1.00 -8.59
CA LEU A 48 0.91 0.37 -7.35
C LEU A 48 0.39 -1.03 -7.63
N PHE A 49 -0.37 -1.20 -8.73
CA PHE A 49 -0.88 -2.51 -9.12
C PHE A 49 0.20 -3.42 -9.67
N TYR A 50 1.32 -2.86 -10.06
CA TYR A 50 2.47 -3.67 -10.44
C TYR A 50 3.04 -4.39 -9.22
N TYR A 51 3.00 -3.75 -8.06
CA TYR A 51 3.49 -4.36 -6.83
C TYR A 51 2.44 -5.23 -6.15
N PHE A 52 1.19 -4.82 -6.21
CA PHE A 52 0.11 -5.53 -5.55
C PHE A 52 -0.98 -5.83 -6.58
N LYS A 53 -1.27 -7.09 -6.75
CA LYS A 53 -2.15 -7.56 -7.79
C LYS A 53 -3.50 -6.86 -7.81
N ASN A 54 -4.07 -6.61 -6.63
CA ASN A 54 -5.36 -5.97 -6.52
C ASN A 54 -5.48 -5.30 -5.15
N LYS A 55 -6.60 -4.61 -4.96
CA LYS A 55 -6.85 -3.89 -3.72
C LYS A 55 -6.84 -4.81 -2.50
N LYS A 56 -7.36 -6.00 -2.67
CA LYS A 56 -7.43 -6.95 -1.56
C LYS A 56 -6.05 -7.36 -1.09
N GLU A 57 -5.14 -7.63 -2.01
CA GLU A 57 -3.79 -8.01 -1.65
C GLU A 57 -3.05 -6.86 -0.97
N LEU A 58 -3.27 -5.65 -1.46
CA LEU A 58 -2.68 -4.48 -0.84
C LEU A 58 -3.17 -4.31 0.60
N TYR A 59 -4.47 -4.49 0.79
CA TYR A 59 -5.07 -4.36 2.11
C TYR A 59 -4.50 -5.42 3.07
N TRP A 60 -4.38 -6.65 2.60
CA TRP A 60 -3.83 -7.72 3.41
C TRP A 60 -2.37 -7.47 3.75
N PHE A 61 -1.62 -6.95 2.80
CA PHE A 61 -0.23 -6.63 3.04
C PHE A 61 -0.08 -5.59 4.15
N LEU A 62 -0.89 -4.54 4.09
CA LEU A 62 -0.84 -3.49 5.10
C LEU A 62 -1.25 -4.01 6.47
N TRP A 63 -2.25 -4.87 6.50
CA TRP A 63 -2.69 -5.48 7.73
C TRP A 63 -1.59 -6.31 8.35
N ASP A 64 -0.92 -7.10 7.53
CA ASP A 64 0.16 -7.96 7.98
C ASP A 64 1.33 -7.13 8.53
N GLU A 65 1.66 -6.03 7.86
CA GLU A 65 2.72 -5.15 8.30
C GLU A 65 2.38 -4.51 9.66
N ALA A 66 1.13 -4.15 9.84
CA ALA A 66 0.70 -3.54 11.10
C ALA A 66 0.86 -4.53 12.26
N ILE A 67 0.52 -5.78 12.01
CA ILE A 67 0.64 -6.81 13.04
C ILE A 67 2.10 -7.03 13.42
N ARG A 68 2.96 -7.05 12.43
CA ARG A 68 4.38 -7.30 12.68
C ARG A 68 5.07 -6.17 13.43
N THR A 69 4.57 -4.97 13.25
CA THR A 69 5.22 -3.78 13.80
C THR A 69 4.89 -3.56 15.27
N VAL A 70 3.91 -4.23 15.76
CA VAL A 70 3.46 -4.07 17.17
C VAL A 70 4.41 -4.71 18.16
#